data_09c08475441da6d3200159f26de61da6
#
_entry.id   09c08475441da6d3200159f26de61da6
#
_cell.length_a   1.000
_cell.length_b   1.000
_cell.length_c   1.000
_cell.angle_alpha   90.00
_cell.angle_beta   90.00
_cell.angle_gamma   90.00
#
_symmetry.space_group_name_H-M   'P 1'
#
loop_
_entity.id
_entity.type
_entity.pdbx_description
1 polymer ?
#
loop_
_entity_poly.entity_id
_entity_poly.type
_entity_poly.pdbx_seq_one_letter_code
_entity_poly.pdbx_strand_id
1 'polypeptide(L)'
;AASDVYKRQAYNFGDYVLSIDHVQGDPFASPSKLSVFISHQKAGYPAELFDAPHKKQAFEDYLVRQFYQESARYNFKAKGSGKSGLIAISHPGPEILSRTACECSAQGIALRFEVGFPASGRTIQAGELIRILFEFLPKCVRQVLVFKNRPAGEVQAVALLAEDQYFIREELKRLGLVSFVADGSVLPRESGVSSRPMKGSVAFHSPESLRVTLQLPNHKTLTGMGIRKGITLIVGGGYHGKSTLLKALEAGVYDHIAGDGREYVITDDTALKLRAEDGRSVRNVDISMFINDLPNKKDTLCFSTKDASGSTSQAAAVAEGIESGSRVFLIDEDTSATNFMVRDDLMQHIISRSKEPITPFIERARDLYEKAGISTVMVAGSSGAYFYIADTIIQMDSYIPCDITKSTKEFCAGYGTGAVEAAPGFKLPQKGRKLTVSGQNEGPQNPGWGG
;
A
#
# COMPACT_ATOMS: atom_id res chain seq x y z
N ALA A 1 -19.19 -15.43 -36.08
CA ALA A 1 -19.25 -14.30 -37.01
C ALA A 1 -19.86 -13.02 -36.43
N ALA A 2 -20.02 -12.92 -35.10
CA ALA A 2 -20.50 -11.68 -34.44
C ALA A 2 -19.39 -10.93 -33.71
N SER A 3 -18.15 -11.43 -33.68
CA SER A 3 -17.06 -10.88 -32.89
C SER A 3 -16.25 -9.76 -33.57
N ASP A 4 -16.47 -9.47 -34.86
CA ASP A 4 -15.66 -8.51 -35.63
C ASP A 4 -16.30 -7.12 -35.82
N VAL A 5 -17.47 -6.86 -35.25
CA VAL A 5 -18.22 -5.61 -35.49
C VAL A 5 -17.92 -4.50 -34.48
N TYR A 6 -17.27 -4.78 -33.39
CA TYR A 6 -17.01 -3.76 -32.34
C TYR A 6 -15.59 -3.20 -32.45
N LYS A 7 -15.28 -2.58 -33.60
CA LYS A 7 -14.22 -1.59 -33.65
C LYS A 7 -14.61 -0.45 -32.68
N ARG A 8 -13.66 -0.04 -31.83
CA ARG A 8 -13.76 1.11 -30.93
C ARG A 8 -14.47 2.26 -31.64
N GLN A 9 -15.67 2.61 -31.15
CA GLN A 9 -16.47 3.69 -31.71
C GLN A 9 -16.24 4.96 -30.91
N ALA A 10 -15.86 6.04 -31.58
CA ALA A 10 -15.61 7.33 -30.96
C ALA A 10 -16.61 8.36 -31.49
N TYR A 11 -17.18 9.15 -30.57
CA TYR A 11 -18.18 10.17 -30.84
C TYR A 11 -17.71 11.52 -30.32
N ASN A 12 -17.80 12.54 -31.16
CA ASN A 12 -17.42 13.90 -30.80
C ASN A 12 -18.61 14.64 -30.17
N PHE A 13 -18.44 15.04 -28.90
CA PHE A 13 -19.40 15.82 -28.12
C PHE A 13 -19.07 17.32 -28.08
N GLY A 14 -18.19 17.81 -28.97
CA GLY A 14 -17.73 19.19 -29.00
C GLY A 14 -16.59 19.45 -28.03
N ASP A 15 -16.82 19.39 -26.73
CA ASP A 15 -15.80 19.63 -25.71
C ASP A 15 -14.87 18.42 -25.52
N TYR A 16 -15.40 17.21 -25.70
CA TYR A 16 -14.69 15.94 -25.49
C TYR A 16 -15.09 14.88 -26.52
N VAL A 17 -14.30 13.84 -26.59
CA VAL A 17 -14.58 12.63 -27.38
C VAL A 17 -14.97 11.52 -26.43
N LEU A 18 -16.11 10.87 -26.66
CA LEU A 18 -16.56 9.66 -25.98
C LEU A 18 -16.24 8.44 -26.83
N SER A 19 -15.58 7.45 -26.26
CA SER A 19 -15.34 6.16 -26.91
C SER A 19 -16.11 5.06 -26.18
N ILE A 20 -16.72 4.15 -26.93
CA ILE A 20 -17.26 2.89 -26.46
C ILE A 20 -16.21 1.84 -26.75
N ASP A 21 -15.48 1.41 -25.72
CA ASP A 21 -14.32 0.52 -25.86
C ASP A 21 -14.75 -0.96 -25.86
N HIS A 22 -15.84 -1.27 -25.13
CA HIS A 22 -16.44 -2.61 -25.09
C HIS A 22 -17.93 -2.51 -24.76
N VAL A 23 -18.76 -3.30 -25.41
CA VAL A 23 -20.19 -3.40 -25.13
C VAL A 23 -20.48 -4.72 -24.42
N GLN A 24 -21.25 -4.68 -23.35
CA GLN A 24 -21.67 -5.87 -22.62
C GLN A 24 -22.58 -6.77 -23.47
N GLY A 25 -22.49 -8.09 -23.26
CA GLY A 25 -23.30 -9.06 -24.00
C GLY A 25 -24.77 -9.13 -23.54
N ASP A 26 -25.03 -8.86 -22.28
CA ASP A 26 -26.35 -8.82 -21.66
C ASP A 26 -26.33 -7.94 -20.38
N PRO A 27 -27.50 -7.56 -19.81
CA PRO A 27 -27.54 -6.66 -18.66
C PRO A 27 -26.98 -7.24 -17.34
N PHE A 28 -26.71 -8.54 -17.26
CA PHE A 28 -26.12 -9.18 -16.08
C PHE A 28 -24.61 -9.41 -16.21
N ALA A 29 -24.07 -9.34 -17.44
CA ALA A 29 -22.65 -9.45 -17.73
C ALA A 29 -21.83 -8.30 -17.11
N SER A 30 -20.51 -8.32 -17.32
CA SER A 30 -19.66 -7.17 -16.99
C SER A 30 -20.12 -5.94 -17.76
N PRO A 31 -20.21 -4.76 -17.13
CA PRO A 31 -20.69 -3.55 -17.78
C PRO A 31 -19.86 -3.16 -19.01
N SER A 32 -20.47 -2.37 -19.89
CA SER A 32 -19.78 -1.80 -21.04
C SER A 32 -18.66 -0.86 -20.58
N LYS A 33 -17.52 -0.89 -21.27
CA LYS A 33 -16.37 -0.05 -20.97
C LYS A 33 -16.37 1.16 -21.89
N LEU A 34 -16.32 2.33 -21.30
CA LEU A 34 -16.29 3.61 -21.97
C LEU A 34 -15.07 4.43 -21.56
N SER A 35 -14.64 5.31 -22.45
CA SER A 35 -13.63 6.32 -22.12
C SER A 35 -14.00 7.66 -22.71
N VAL A 36 -13.60 8.72 -22.02
CA VAL A 36 -13.68 10.09 -22.52
C VAL A 36 -12.28 10.67 -22.63
N PHE A 37 -12.06 11.48 -23.65
CA PHE A 37 -10.83 12.23 -23.84
C PHE A 37 -11.16 13.70 -24.04
N ILE A 38 -10.47 14.58 -23.29
CA ILE A 38 -10.57 16.04 -23.41
C ILE A 38 -9.17 16.63 -23.56
N SER A 39 -8.97 17.51 -24.55
CA SER A 39 -7.68 18.21 -24.70
C SER A 39 -7.45 19.21 -23.55
N HIS A 40 -6.18 19.50 -23.22
CA HIS A 40 -5.84 20.47 -22.19
C HIS A 40 -6.46 21.85 -22.45
N GLN A 41 -6.49 22.28 -23.70
CA GLN A 41 -7.10 23.55 -24.09
C GLN A 41 -8.60 23.63 -23.71
N LYS A 42 -9.33 22.53 -23.85
CA LYS A 42 -10.77 22.47 -23.51
C LYS A 42 -11.00 22.18 -22.03
N ALA A 43 -10.14 21.38 -21.41
CA ALA A 43 -10.19 21.10 -19.97
C ALA A 43 -9.87 22.35 -19.14
N GLY A 44 -8.90 23.16 -19.57
CA GLY A 44 -8.51 24.44 -18.96
C GLY A 44 -7.82 24.33 -17.61
N TYR A 45 -7.35 23.14 -17.21
CA TYR A 45 -6.58 22.98 -15.98
C TYR A 45 -5.17 23.60 -16.15
N PRO A 46 -4.70 24.41 -15.18
CA PRO A 46 -3.33 24.93 -15.17
C PRO A 46 -2.28 23.81 -15.19
N ALA A 47 -1.22 23.98 -15.98
CA ALA A 47 -0.18 22.97 -16.14
C ALA A 47 0.57 22.68 -14.83
N GLU A 48 0.68 23.65 -13.93
CA GLU A 48 1.33 23.54 -12.63
C GLU A 48 0.70 22.49 -11.72
N LEU A 49 -0.53 22.06 -12.01
CA LEU A 49 -1.23 21.01 -11.24
C LEU A 49 -0.71 19.61 -11.54
N PHE A 50 0.02 19.43 -12.64
CA PHE A 50 0.52 18.12 -13.09
C PHE A 50 1.89 18.16 -13.78
N ASP A 51 2.69 19.19 -13.51
CA ASP A 51 4.04 19.41 -14.07
C ASP A 51 5.12 18.49 -13.47
N ALA A 52 4.81 17.80 -12.37
CA ALA A 52 5.68 16.83 -11.70
C ALA A 52 4.95 15.49 -11.48
N PRO A 53 5.66 14.34 -11.44
CA PRO A 53 5.05 13.02 -11.32
C PRO A 53 4.10 12.87 -10.11
N HIS A 54 4.50 13.36 -8.92
CA HIS A 54 3.69 13.30 -7.71
C HIS A 54 2.43 14.16 -7.80
N LYS A 55 2.52 15.38 -8.36
CA LYS A 55 1.37 16.24 -8.60
C LYS A 55 0.43 15.62 -9.63
N LYS A 56 0.98 15.10 -10.73
CA LYS A 56 0.20 14.42 -11.77
C LYS A 56 -0.59 13.25 -11.19
N GLN A 57 0.04 12.40 -10.37
CA GLN A 57 -0.62 11.28 -9.72
C GLN A 57 -1.77 11.74 -8.80
N ALA A 58 -1.54 12.77 -8.00
CA ALA A 58 -2.56 13.34 -7.12
C ALA A 58 -3.70 13.98 -7.91
N PHE A 59 -3.41 14.65 -9.00
CA PHE A 59 -4.40 15.24 -9.91
C PHE A 59 -5.26 14.18 -10.59
N GLU A 60 -4.66 13.11 -11.11
CA GLU A 60 -5.37 11.99 -11.72
C GLU A 60 -6.29 11.29 -10.69
N ASP A 61 -5.79 11.04 -9.48
CA ASP A 61 -6.56 10.46 -8.38
C ASP A 61 -7.73 11.37 -7.98
N TYR A 62 -7.51 12.69 -7.90
CA TYR A 62 -8.55 13.68 -7.63
C TYR A 62 -9.66 13.61 -8.67
N LEU A 63 -9.35 13.58 -9.96
CA LEU A 63 -10.35 13.51 -11.02
C LEU A 63 -11.18 12.22 -10.96
N VAL A 64 -10.55 11.08 -10.63
CA VAL A 64 -11.26 9.81 -10.42
C VAL A 64 -12.25 9.91 -9.27
N ARG A 65 -11.85 10.49 -8.13
CA ARG A 65 -12.73 10.69 -6.96
C ARG A 65 -13.90 11.62 -7.28
N GLN A 66 -13.62 12.71 -7.98
CA GLN A 66 -14.66 13.66 -8.38
C GLN A 66 -15.66 13.00 -9.34
N PHE A 67 -15.17 12.22 -10.30
CA PHE A 67 -16.07 11.51 -11.20
C PHE A 67 -16.90 10.44 -10.49
N TYR A 68 -16.30 9.71 -9.53
CA TYR A 68 -17.04 8.78 -8.69
C TYR A 68 -18.19 9.48 -7.94
N GLN A 69 -17.91 10.61 -7.29
CA GLN A 69 -18.93 11.38 -6.55
C GLN A 69 -20.03 11.92 -7.46
N GLU A 70 -19.65 12.46 -8.62
CA GLU A 70 -20.61 13.04 -9.55
C GLU A 70 -21.46 11.97 -10.23
N SER A 71 -20.86 10.86 -10.68
CA SER A 71 -21.57 9.75 -11.33
C SER A 71 -22.54 9.05 -10.37
N ALA A 72 -22.21 8.98 -9.08
CA ALA A 72 -23.09 8.41 -8.05
C ALA A 72 -24.47 9.09 -8.00
N ARG A 73 -24.56 10.38 -8.39
CA ARG A 73 -25.83 11.11 -8.48
C ARG A 73 -26.76 10.59 -9.56
N TYR A 74 -26.24 9.91 -10.57
CA TYR A 74 -26.98 9.40 -11.73
C TYR A 74 -27.04 7.88 -11.77
N ASN A 75 -26.29 7.21 -10.89
CA ASN A 75 -26.19 5.77 -10.84
C ASN A 75 -27.56 5.13 -10.63
N PHE A 76 -27.90 4.15 -11.48
CA PHE A 76 -29.18 3.46 -11.52
C PHE A 76 -30.44 4.34 -11.74
N LYS A 77 -30.30 5.59 -12.22
CA LYS A 77 -31.46 6.41 -12.61
C LYS A 77 -32.10 5.96 -13.91
N ALA A 78 -31.32 5.39 -14.81
CA ALA A 78 -31.84 4.74 -16.02
C ALA A 78 -32.37 3.35 -15.67
N LYS A 79 -33.56 3.02 -16.19
CA LYS A 79 -34.29 1.80 -15.85
C LYS A 79 -33.83 0.61 -16.72
N GLY A 80 -33.93 -0.60 -16.16
CA GLY A 80 -33.63 -1.85 -16.86
C GLY A 80 -33.35 -3.00 -15.89
N SER A 81 -33.03 -4.16 -16.45
CA SER A 81 -32.68 -5.37 -15.69
C SER A 81 -31.20 -5.39 -15.31
N GLY A 82 -30.85 -6.14 -14.29
CA GLY A 82 -29.45 -6.41 -13.88
C GLY A 82 -28.67 -5.14 -13.57
N LYS A 83 -27.57 -4.92 -14.27
CA LYS A 83 -26.69 -3.76 -14.10
C LYS A 83 -27.09 -2.54 -14.93
N SER A 84 -28.26 -2.54 -15.54
CA SER A 84 -28.78 -1.41 -16.33
C SER A 84 -28.76 -0.12 -15.52
N GLY A 85 -28.24 0.96 -16.12
CA GLY A 85 -28.15 2.26 -15.46
C GLY A 85 -26.96 2.43 -14.51
N LEU A 86 -26.12 1.42 -14.31
CA LEU A 86 -24.85 1.55 -13.59
C LEU A 86 -23.96 2.56 -14.29
N ILE A 87 -23.37 3.50 -13.54
CA ILE A 87 -22.24 4.33 -13.97
C ILE A 87 -21.17 4.19 -12.89
N ALA A 88 -20.09 3.50 -13.19
CA ALA A 88 -19.08 3.15 -12.20
C ALA A 88 -17.66 3.50 -12.69
N ILE A 89 -16.87 3.96 -11.76
CA ILE A 89 -15.42 4.15 -11.90
C ILE A 89 -14.75 3.58 -10.65
N SER A 90 -13.44 3.45 -10.64
CA SER A 90 -12.68 3.09 -9.44
C SER A 90 -13.13 3.90 -8.22
N HIS A 91 -13.38 3.21 -7.11
CA HIS A 91 -13.68 3.85 -5.82
C HIS A 91 -12.42 3.77 -4.93
N PRO A 92 -11.57 4.81 -4.93
CA PRO A 92 -10.33 4.78 -4.16
C PRO A 92 -10.56 4.84 -2.66
N GLY A 93 -9.70 4.14 -1.89
CA GLY A 93 -9.48 4.39 -0.47
C GLY A 93 -8.81 5.76 -0.24
N PRO A 94 -8.31 6.05 0.97
CA PRO A 94 -7.64 7.33 1.24
C PRO A 94 -6.27 7.46 0.55
N GLU A 95 -5.67 6.36 0.12
CA GLU A 95 -4.36 6.34 -0.52
C GLU A 95 -4.43 6.88 -1.96
N ILE A 96 -3.48 7.73 -2.31
CA ILE A 96 -3.30 8.28 -3.66
C ILE A 96 -2.44 7.30 -4.46
N LEU A 97 -3.03 6.68 -5.48
CA LEU A 97 -2.38 5.68 -6.31
C LEU A 97 -2.56 5.99 -7.79
N SER A 98 -1.56 5.66 -8.60
CA SER A 98 -1.72 5.64 -10.06
C SER A 98 -2.75 4.60 -10.47
N ARG A 99 -3.73 5.01 -11.28
CA ARG A 99 -4.79 4.13 -11.77
C ARG A 99 -5.00 4.34 -13.26
N THR A 100 -5.30 3.27 -13.96
CA THR A 100 -5.67 3.33 -15.39
C THR A 100 -7.01 4.03 -15.64
N ALA A 101 -7.78 4.29 -14.59
CA ALA A 101 -9.06 4.99 -14.67
C ALA A 101 -8.92 6.45 -15.14
N CYS A 102 -7.81 7.12 -14.81
CA CYS A 102 -7.49 8.46 -15.31
C CYS A 102 -6.05 8.53 -15.76
N GLU A 103 -5.81 9.20 -16.87
CA GLU A 103 -4.47 9.41 -17.43
C GLU A 103 -4.37 10.83 -17.98
N CYS A 104 -3.46 11.62 -17.42
CA CYS A 104 -3.10 12.93 -17.90
C CYS A 104 -1.85 12.81 -18.78
N SER A 105 -2.02 12.90 -20.11
CA SER A 105 -0.95 12.83 -21.10
C SER A 105 -0.57 14.25 -21.58
N ALA A 106 0.44 14.36 -22.45
CA ALA A 106 0.79 15.63 -23.07
C ALA A 106 -0.34 16.21 -23.95
N GLN A 107 -1.24 15.37 -24.46
CA GLN A 107 -2.33 15.77 -25.37
C GLN A 107 -3.61 16.16 -24.62
N GLY A 108 -3.83 15.64 -23.43
CA GLY A 108 -5.07 15.86 -22.67
C GLY A 108 -5.29 14.82 -21.59
N ILE A 109 -6.52 14.78 -21.11
CA ILE A 109 -6.97 13.93 -20.01
C ILE A 109 -7.88 12.85 -20.56
N ALA A 110 -7.56 11.59 -20.29
CA ALA A 110 -8.40 10.43 -20.57
C ALA A 110 -8.99 9.88 -19.25
N LEU A 111 -10.29 9.63 -19.24
CA LEU A 111 -11.00 9.02 -18.11
C LEU A 111 -11.73 7.77 -18.58
N ARG A 112 -11.57 6.65 -17.86
CA ARG A 112 -12.12 5.33 -18.20
C ARG A 112 -13.06 4.88 -17.10
N PHE A 113 -14.27 4.45 -17.49
CA PHE A 113 -15.33 4.07 -16.58
C PHE A 113 -16.23 3.01 -17.19
N GLU A 114 -17.15 2.47 -16.42
CA GLU A 114 -18.07 1.43 -16.82
C GLU A 114 -19.51 1.97 -16.84
N VAL A 115 -20.29 1.51 -17.80
CA VAL A 115 -21.71 1.84 -17.92
C VAL A 115 -22.52 0.57 -18.18
N GLY A 116 -23.50 0.33 -17.32
CA GLY A 116 -24.49 -0.72 -17.55
C GLY A 116 -25.52 -0.29 -18.59
N PHE A 117 -25.38 -0.75 -19.82
CA PHE A 117 -26.30 -0.40 -20.89
C PHE A 117 -27.69 -0.96 -20.60
N PRO A 118 -28.73 -0.07 -20.65
CA PRO A 118 -30.07 -0.46 -20.25
C PRO A 118 -30.69 -1.46 -21.20
N ALA A 119 -31.22 -2.56 -20.61
CA ALA A 119 -32.01 -3.54 -21.34
C ALA A 119 -33.10 -4.13 -20.44
N SER A 120 -34.15 -4.68 -21.03
CA SER A 120 -35.16 -5.50 -20.37
C SER A 120 -35.08 -6.91 -20.93
N GLY A 121 -34.50 -7.83 -20.16
CA GLY A 121 -34.07 -9.11 -20.70
C GLY A 121 -33.07 -8.91 -21.83
N ARG A 122 -33.39 -9.35 -23.03
CA ARG A 122 -32.57 -9.19 -24.27
C ARG A 122 -32.93 -7.95 -25.09
N THR A 123 -33.94 -7.20 -24.72
CA THR A 123 -34.42 -6.01 -25.46
C THR A 123 -33.72 -4.76 -24.97
N ILE A 124 -32.97 -4.08 -25.84
CA ILE A 124 -32.26 -2.83 -25.54
C ILE A 124 -33.27 -1.73 -25.27
N GLN A 125 -33.07 -1.01 -24.14
CA GLN A 125 -33.83 0.17 -23.77
C GLN A 125 -33.15 1.43 -24.33
N ALA A 126 -33.32 1.66 -25.64
CA ALA A 126 -32.61 2.72 -26.37
C ALA A 126 -32.85 4.13 -25.75
N GLY A 127 -34.08 4.45 -25.30
CA GLY A 127 -34.40 5.72 -24.68
C GLY A 127 -33.62 5.95 -23.37
N GLU A 128 -33.48 4.92 -22.55
CA GLU A 128 -32.71 5.02 -21.30
C GLU A 128 -31.19 5.10 -21.58
N LEU A 129 -30.69 4.43 -22.62
CA LEU A 129 -29.30 4.57 -23.05
C LEU A 129 -28.99 5.98 -23.55
N ILE A 130 -29.90 6.58 -24.34
CA ILE A 130 -29.80 7.95 -24.80
C ILE A 130 -29.72 8.93 -23.60
N ARG A 131 -30.53 8.71 -22.57
CA ARG A 131 -30.46 9.54 -21.35
C ARG A 131 -29.09 9.44 -20.66
N ILE A 132 -28.51 8.23 -20.57
CA ILE A 132 -27.17 8.08 -20.01
C ILE A 132 -26.14 8.82 -20.87
N LEU A 133 -26.09 8.57 -22.17
CA LEU A 133 -25.04 9.07 -23.05
C LEU A 133 -25.15 10.58 -23.32
N PHE A 134 -26.36 11.14 -23.41
CA PHE A 134 -26.57 12.54 -23.82
C PHE A 134 -27.05 13.46 -22.70
N GLU A 135 -27.46 12.92 -21.54
CA GLU A 135 -27.87 13.75 -20.41
C GLU A 135 -26.96 13.57 -19.19
N PHE A 136 -26.76 12.31 -18.70
CA PHE A 136 -26.06 12.07 -17.45
C PHE A 136 -24.54 12.19 -17.62
N LEU A 137 -23.96 11.48 -18.57
CA LEU A 137 -22.51 11.52 -18.81
C LEU A 137 -21.99 12.90 -19.19
N PRO A 138 -22.64 13.70 -20.07
CA PRO A 138 -22.18 15.06 -20.34
C PRO A 138 -22.14 15.95 -19.10
N LYS A 139 -23.10 15.80 -18.18
CA LYS A 139 -23.09 16.52 -16.90
C LYS A 139 -21.90 16.10 -16.04
N CYS A 140 -21.66 14.80 -15.87
CA CYS A 140 -20.52 14.30 -15.12
C CYS A 140 -19.19 14.76 -15.73
N VAL A 141 -19.01 14.59 -17.03
CA VAL A 141 -17.77 14.95 -17.74
C VAL A 141 -17.47 16.43 -17.61
N ARG A 142 -18.45 17.30 -17.91
CA ARG A 142 -18.24 18.75 -17.84
C ARG A 142 -18.00 19.23 -16.42
N GLN A 143 -18.70 18.66 -15.45
CA GLN A 143 -18.52 19.03 -14.03
C GLN A 143 -17.13 18.66 -13.53
N VAL A 144 -16.54 17.57 -14.02
CA VAL A 144 -15.27 17.03 -13.50
C VAL A 144 -14.08 17.43 -14.36
N LEU A 145 -14.18 17.31 -15.69
CA LEU A 145 -13.04 17.48 -16.59
C LEU A 145 -12.86 18.92 -17.12
N VAL A 146 -13.74 19.85 -16.76
CA VAL A 146 -13.62 21.25 -17.17
C VAL A 146 -13.35 22.11 -15.94
N PHE A 147 -12.16 22.71 -15.87
CA PHE A 147 -11.65 23.44 -14.69
C PHE A 147 -12.57 24.56 -14.20
N LYS A 148 -13.17 25.34 -15.10
CA LYS A 148 -14.10 26.42 -14.72
C LYS A 148 -15.30 25.96 -13.89
N ASN A 149 -15.63 24.67 -13.91
CA ASN A 149 -16.72 24.08 -13.16
C ASN A 149 -16.25 23.50 -11.81
N ARG A 150 -14.96 23.65 -11.49
CA ARG A 150 -14.38 23.18 -10.23
C ARG A 150 -13.93 24.34 -9.36
N PRO A 151 -14.01 24.22 -8.02
CA PRO A 151 -13.41 25.20 -7.13
C PRO A 151 -11.89 25.22 -7.30
N ALA A 152 -11.34 26.31 -7.83
CA ALA A 152 -9.92 26.41 -8.13
C ALA A 152 -9.04 26.15 -6.90
N GLY A 153 -9.44 26.65 -5.73
CA GLY A 153 -8.71 26.45 -4.47
C GLY A 153 -8.65 25.00 -4.03
N GLU A 154 -9.70 24.19 -4.28
CA GLU A 154 -9.71 22.76 -3.98
C GLU A 154 -8.69 22.02 -4.83
N VAL A 155 -8.67 22.29 -6.14
CA VAL A 155 -7.73 21.64 -7.07
C VAL A 155 -6.29 22.03 -6.75
N GLN A 156 -6.05 23.31 -6.46
CA GLN A 156 -4.73 23.79 -6.06
C GLN A 156 -4.26 23.15 -4.76
N ALA A 157 -5.15 22.99 -3.76
CA ALA A 157 -4.81 22.33 -2.50
C ALA A 157 -4.33 20.89 -2.68
N VAL A 158 -4.86 20.16 -3.67
CA VAL A 158 -4.39 18.79 -4.01
C VAL A 158 -2.94 18.82 -4.47
N ALA A 159 -2.57 19.74 -5.36
CA ALA A 159 -1.19 19.86 -5.86
C ALA A 159 -0.21 20.29 -4.76
N LEU A 160 -0.63 21.25 -3.90
CA LEU A 160 0.19 21.71 -2.77
C LEU A 160 0.42 20.60 -1.74
N LEU A 161 -0.60 19.81 -1.43
CA LEU A 161 -0.44 18.67 -0.54
C LEU A 161 0.50 17.61 -1.11
N ALA A 162 0.38 17.30 -2.39
CA ALA A 162 1.28 16.35 -3.06
C ALA A 162 2.74 16.83 -3.04
N GLU A 163 2.97 18.13 -3.18
CA GLU A 163 4.28 18.76 -3.10
C GLU A 163 4.85 18.67 -1.68
N ASP A 164 4.05 18.94 -0.66
CA ASP A 164 4.43 18.78 0.74
C ASP A 164 4.78 17.32 1.09
N GLN A 165 3.97 16.35 0.64
CA GLN A 165 4.21 14.92 0.88
C GLN A 165 5.46 14.43 0.19
N TYR A 166 5.69 14.83 -1.05
CA TYR A 166 6.91 14.53 -1.79
C TYR A 166 8.15 15.11 -1.08
N PHE A 167 8.07 16.38 -0.65
CA PHE A 167 9.14 17.03 0.10
C PHE A 167 9.47 16.26 1.40
N ILE A 168 8.47 15.88 2.20
CA ILE A 168 8.69 15.11 3.43
C ILE A 168 9.39 13.80 3.10
N ARG A 169 8.99 13.10 2.04
CA ARG A 169 9.60 11.82 1.62
C ARG A 169 11.07 11.98 1.25
N GLU A 170 11.45 13.08 0.59
CA GLU A 170 12.86 13.40 0.32
C GLU A 170 13.62 13.77 1.62
N GLU A 171 12.97 14.50 2.53
CA GLU A 171 13.56 14.84 3.84
C GLU A 171 13.82 13.59 4.71
N LEU A 172 13.03 12.52 4.60
CA LEU A 172 13.34 11.24 5.27
C LEU A 172 14.74 10.76 4.90
N LYS A 173 15.09 10.82 3.61
CA LYS A 173 16.41 10.39 3.11
C LYS A 173 17.52 11.27 3.67
N ARG A 174 17.33 12.60 3.63
CA ARG A 174 18.31 13.60 4.09
C ARG A 174 18.57 13.52 5.59
N LEU A 175 17.52 13.28 6.39
CA LEU A 175 17.59 13.23 7.86
C LEU A 175 17.91 11.83 8.41
N GLY A 176 18.05 10.82 7.53
CA GLY A 176 18.29 9.44 7.96
C GLY A 176 17.10 8.84 8.71
N LEU A 177 15.89 9.19 8.28
CA LEU A 177 14.64 8.67 8.83
C LEU A 177 14.08 7.56 7.93
N VAL A 178 13.28 6.69 8.52
CA VAL A 178 12.46 5.70 7.82
C VAL A 178 11.00 6.11 7.77
N SER A 179 10.56 6.95 8.70
CA SER A 179 9.20 7.49 8.73
C SER A 179 9.12 8.79 9.50
N PHE A 180 8.09 9.58 9.17
CA PHE A 180 7.68 10.79 9.88
C PHE A 180 6.18 10.72 10.17
N VAL A 181 5.78 11.04 11.40
CA VAL A 181 4.39 11.09 11.85
C VAL A 181 4.12 12.48 12.40
N ALA A 182 3.35 13.28 11.69
CA ALA A 182 3.07 14.66 12.09
C ALA A 182 2.23 14.75 13.37
N ASP A 183 2.51 15.74 14.18
CA ASP A 183 1.67 16.12 15.31
C ASP A 183 0.27 16.54 14.82
N GLY A 184 -0.76 16.12 15.52
CA GLY A 184 -2.15 16.34 15.13
C GLY A 184 -2.73 15.26 14.21
N SER A 185 -1.94 14.30 13.74
CA SER A 185 -2.44 13.19 12.91
C SER A 185 -3.47 12.35 13.66
N VAL A 186 -4.48 11.85 12.93
CA VAL A 186 -5.52 10.93 13.42
C VAL A 186 -5.17 9.53 12.95
N LEU A 187 -4.49 8.76 13.80
CA LEU A 187 -4.01 7.43 13.42
C LEU A 187 -5.12 6.35 13.48
N PRO A 188 -6.02 6.33 14.48
CA PRO A 188 -7.06 5.31 14.58
C PRO A 188 -8.11 5.43 13.48
N ARG A 189 -8.69 4.29 13.09
CA ARG A 189 -9.82 4.19 12.15
C ARG A 189 -11.10 3.83 12.90
N GLU A 190 -12.26 4.14 12.34
CA GLU A 190 -13.57 3.88 12.96
C GLU A 190 -13.76 2.40 13.33
N SER A 191 -13.20 1.49 12.52
CA SER A 191 -13.20 0.04 12.78
C SER A 191 -12.03 -0.65 12.07
N GLY A 192 -11.86 -1.95 12.34
CA GLY A 192 -10.81 -2.75 11.69
C GLY A 192 -10.96 -2.90 10.17
N VAL A 193 -12.15 -2.65 9.63
CA VAL A 193 -12.46 -2.74 8.19
C VAL A 193 -12.77 -1.38 7.54
N SER A 194 -12.79 -0.30 8.33
CA SER A 194 -13.02 1.06 7.83
C SER A 194 -11.69 1.76 7.59
N SER A 195 -11.59 2.49 6.48
CA SER A 195 -10.48 3.42 6.22
C SER A 195 -10.74 4.83 6.77
N ARG A 196 -11.94 5.10 7.31
CA ARG A 196 -12.32 6.42 7.81
C ARG A 196 -11.61 6.74 9.13
N PRO A 197 -11.13 8.00 9.32
CA PRO A 197 -10.55 8.41 10.59
C PRO A 197 -11.58 8.33 11.72
N MET A 198 -11.14 7.85 12.89
CA MET A 198 -11.99 7.78 14.09
C MET A 198 -12.24 9.17 14.64
N LYS A 199 -13.50 9.56 14.72
CA LYS A 199 -13.91 10.83 15.33
C LYS A 199 -13.66 10.84 16.83
N GLY A 200 -13.14 11.95 17.35
CA GLY A 200 -12.89 12.11 18.80
C GLY A 200 -11.74 11.26 19.33
N SER A 201 -10.90 10.68 18.48
CA SER A 201 -9.69 9.98 18.90
C SER A 201 -8.61 10.94 19.38
N VAL A 202 -7.67 10.42 20.18
CA VAL A 202 -6.48 11.15 20.59
C VAL A 202 -5.65 11.48 19.37
N ALA A 203 -5.38 12.78 19.16
CA ALA A 203 -4.46 13.24 18.11
C ALA A 203 -3.02 12.83 18.46
N PHE A 204 -2.25 12.46 17.46
CA PHE A 204 -0.86 12.08 17.65
C PHE A 204 -0.02 13.27 18.16
N HIS A 205 0.88 13.00 19.11
CA HIS A 205 1.80 13.98 19.64
C HIS A 205 3.19 13.37 19.79
N SER A 206 4.19 13.97 19.17
CA SER A 206 5.57 13.46 19.17
C SER A 206 6.25 13.62 20.52
N PRO A 207 6.99 12.60 21.02
CA PRO A 207 7.89 12.79 22.17
C PRO A 207 9.01 13.75 21.79
N GLU A 208 9.42 14.59 22.73
CA GLU A 208 10.37 15.68 22.47
C GLU A 208 11.72 15.21 21.92
N SER A 209 12.24 14.08 22.41
CA SER A 209 13.50 13.46 21.97
C SER A 209 13.49 12.96 20.53
N LEU A 210 12.31 12.66 19.97
CA LEU A 210 12.12 12.19 18.61
C LEU A 210 11.49 13.23 17.70
N ARG A 211 11.25 14.46 18.22
CA ARG A 211 10.61 15.52 17.47
C ARG A 211 11.49 16.06 16.37
N VAL A 212 10.93 16.18 15.21
CA VAL A 212 11.52 16.79 14.01
C VAL A 212 10.63 17.93 13.55
N THR A 213 11.24 19.05 13.15
CA THR A 213 10.53 20.19 12.57
C THR A 213 10.92 20.34 11.11
N LEU A 214 9.95 20.37 10.23
CA LEU A 214 10.10 20.52 8.78
C LEU A 214 9.52 21.86 8.36
N GLN A 215 10.23 22.55 7.43
CA GLN A 215 9.73 23.72 6.73
C GLN A 215 9.24 23.27 5.36
N LEU A 216 7.92 23.18 5.19
CA LEU A 216 7.33 22.70 3.95
C LEU A 216 7.46 23.75 2.83
N PRO A 217 7.45 23.35 1.55
CA PRO A 217 7.56 24.27 0.41
C PRO A 217 6.53 25.39 0.42
N ASN A 218 5.34 25.11 0.95
CA ASN A 218 4.25 26.08 1.05
C ASN A 218 4.29 26.93 2.33
N HIS A 219 5.50 27.17 2.89
CA HIS A 219 5.77 28.00 4.07
C HIS A 219 5.08 27.57 5.37
N LYS A 220 4.56 26.33 5.41
CA LYS A 220 4.00 25.75 6.61
C LYS A 220 5.10 25.06 7.42
N THR A 221 5.19 25.38 8.71
CA THR A 221 6.03 24.63 9.65
C THR A 221 5.25 23.41 10.14
N LEU A 222 5.85 22.24 10.03
CA LEU A 222 5.25 20.98 10.46
C LEU A 222 6.18 20.30 11.50
N THR A 223 5.64 19.96 12.66
CA THR A 223 6.34 19.16 13.67
C THR A 223 5.79 17.76 13.71
N GLY A 224 6.61 16.80 14.13
CA GLY A 224 6.21 15.42 14.26
C GLY A 224 7.33 14.52 14.76
N MET A 225 7.03 13.24 14.94
CA MET A 225 7.98 12.22 15.33
C MET A 225 8.72 11.67 14.09
N GLY A 226 10.05 11.77 14.12
CA GLY A 226 10.92 11.10 13.15
C GLY A 226 11.39 9.74 13.69
N ILE A 227 11.10 8.67 12.98
CA ILE A 227 11.64 7.33 13.25
C ILE A 227 12.95 7.18 12.48
N ARG A 228 14.06 7.00 13.18
CA ARG A 228 15.40 6.92 12.59
C ARG A 228 15.67 5.56 11.94
N LYS A 229 16.61 5.51 11.02
CA LYS A 229 17.18 4.25 10.53
C LYS A 229 17.76 3.44 11.69
N GLY A 230 17.70 2.11 11.56
CA GLY A 230 18.13 1.17 12.60
C GLY A 230 17.00 0.25 13.02
N ILE A 231 17.02 -0.18 14.25
CA ILE A 231 16.02 -1.08 14.84
C ILE A 231 15.18 -0.29 15.84
N THR A 232 13.91 -0.07 15.51
CA THR A 232 12.94 0.62 16.39
C THR A 232 11.92 -0.38 16.92
N LEU A 233 11.76 -0.38 18.25
CA LEU A 233 10.68 -1.12 18.91
C LEU A 233 9.53 -0.21 19.26
N ILE A 234 8.32 -0.70 19.06
CA ILE A 234 7.08 -0.13 19.57
C ILE A 234 6.51 -1.10 20.60
N VAL A 235 6.51 -0.71 21.86
CA VAL A 235 6.07 -1.53 23.00
C VAL A 235 4.90 -0.90 23.73
N GLY A 236 4.33 -1.60 24.72
CA GLY A 236 3.21 -1.11 25.55
C GLY A 236 2.18 -2.18 25.79
N GLY A 237 1.24 -1.93 26.67
CA GLY A 237 0.15 -2.83 27.00
C GLY A 237 -0.80 -3.11 25.86
N GLY A 238 -1.71 -4.07 26.03
CA GLY A 238 -2.81 -4.30 25.08
C GLY A 238 -3.67 -3.04 24.92
N TYR A 239 -4.17 -2.78 23.71
CA TYR A 239 -5.07 -1.66 23.37
C TYR A 239 -4.50 -0.25 23.52
N HIS A 240 -3.20 -0.08 23.78
CA HIS A 240 -2.54 1.25 23.92
C HIS A 240 -2.14 1.89 22.58
N GLY A 241 -2.47 1.27 21.42
CA GLY A 241 -2.26 1.89 20.12
C GLY A 241 -1.01 1.44 19.35
N LYS A 242 -0.26 0.42 19.82
CA LYS A 242 0.92 -0.13 19.12
C LYS A 242 0.64 -0.48 17.66
N SER A 243 -0.30 -1.39 17.44
CA SER A 243 -0.68 -1.84 16.07
C SER A 243 -1.36 -0.73 15.28
N THR A 244 -1.96 0.27 15.95
CA THR A 244 -2.51 1.46 15.27
C THR A 244 -1.40 2.31 14.68
N LEU A 245 -0.33 2.55 15.44
CA LEU A 245 0.85 3.28 14.94
C LEU A 245 1.51 2.49 13.80
N LEU A 246 1.75 1.18 13.96
CA LEU A 246 2.36 0.36 12.91
C LEU A 246 1.52 0.38 11.62
N LYS A 247 0.19 0.23 11.70
CA LYS A 247 -0.70 0.32 10.54
C LYS A 247 -0.69 1.70 9.87
N ALA A 248 -0.48 2.77 10.63
CA ALA A 248 -0.32 4.09 10.06
C ALA A 248 1.01 4.20 9.29
N LEU A 249 2.10 3.63 9.83
CA LEU A 249 3.39 3.56 9.13
C LEU A 249 3.30 2.69 7.86
N GLU A 250 2.59 1.56 7.92
CA GLU A 250 2.34 0.70 6.74
C GLU A 250 1.63 1.47 5.63
N ALA A 251 0.57 2.21 5.97
CA ALA A 251 -0.18 3.02 5.01
C ALA A 251 0.65 4.21 4.50
N GLY A 252 1.57 4.73 5.31
CA GLY A 252 2.43 5.88 4.99
C GLY A 252 3.42 5.67 3.84
N VAL A 253 3.53 4.46 3.27
CA VAL A 253 4.27 4.22 2.01
C VAL A 253 3.56 4.89 0.82
N TYR A 254 2.27 5.17 0.94
CA TYR A 254 1.47 5.91 -0.01
C TYR A 254 1.16 7.30 0.52
N ASP A 255 0.99 8.25 -0.40
CA ASP A 255 0.45 9.56 -0.07
C ASP A 255 -1.06 9.44 0.19
N HIS A 256 -1.60 10.27 1.07
CA HIS A 256 -3.00 10.24 1.47
C HIS A 256 -3.71 11.55 1.11
N ILE A 257 -5.00 11.45 0.81
CA ILE A 257 -5.83 12.62 0.53
C ILE A 257 -5.99 13.50 1.77
N ALA A 258 -6.28 14.79 1.54
CA ALA A 258 -6.63 15.72 2.61
C ALA A 258 -7.87 15.25 3.39
N GLY A 259 -7.84 15.44 4.71
CA GLY A 259 -8.93 15.04 5.61
C GLY A 259 -8.92 13.58 6.03
N ASP A 260 -7.94 12.78 5.57
CA ASP A 260 -7.75 11.42 6.04
C ASP A 260 -7.17 11.33 7.46
N GLY A 261 -6.54 12.39 7.93
CA GLY A 261 -5.85 12.43 9.22
C GLY A 261 -4.47 11.75 9.22
N ARG A 262 -4.05 11.13 8.13
CA ARG A 262 -2.72 10.55 7.92
C ARG A 262 -1.99 11.20 6.74
N GLU A 263 -2.41 12.36 6.30
CA GLU A 263 -1.83 13.09 5.16
C GLU A 263 -0.33 13.31 5.31
N TYR A 264 0.12 13.50 6.53
CA TYR A 264 1.52 13.73 6.90
C TYR A 264 2.12 12.60 7.73
N VAL A 265 1.62 11.38 7.55
CA VAL A 265 2.26 10.15 7.99
C VAL A 265 2.97 9.56 6.78
N ILE A 266 4.26 9.78 6.68
CA ILE A 266 5.07 9.42 5.51
C ILE A 266 6.13 8.41 5.93
N THR A 267 6.18 7.29 5.23
CA THR A 267 7.16 6.21 5.44
C THR A 267 7.99 6.02 4.17
N ASP A 268 9.20 5.52 4.30
CA ASP A 268 10.04 5.12 3.16
C ASP A 268 9.21 4.27 2.18
N ASP A 269 9.20 4.65 0.92
CA ASP A 269 8.36 4.06 -0.13
C ASP A 269 8.70 2.61 -0.47
N THR A 270 9.85 2.13 0.02
CA THR A 270 10.28 0.74 -0.09
C THR A 270 9.93 -0.11 1.13
N ALA A 271 9.27 0.46 2.15
CA ALA A 271 8.91 -0.27 3.35
C ALA A 271 7.96 -1.43 3.05
N LEU A 272 8.23 -2.57 3.65
CA LEU A 272 7.48 -3.81 3.46
C LEU A 272 7.02 -4.38 4.79
N LYS A 273 5.73 -4.67 4.91
CA LYS A 273 5.20 -5.43 6.03
C LYS A 273 5.54 -6.91 5.90
N LEU A 274 6.16 -7.45 6.94
CA LEU A 274 6.44 -8.89 7.07
C LEU A 274 5.46 -9.53 8.05
N ARG A 275 4.91 -10.66 7.67
CA ARG A 275 4.06 -11.50 8.52
C ARG A 275 4.21 -12.97 8.15
N ALA A 276 3.80 -13.86 9.05
CA ALA A 276 3.65 -15.27 8.74
C ALA A 276 2.41 -15.50 7.84
N GLU A 277 2.55 -16.35 6.83
CA GLU A 277 1.48 -16.70 5.89
C GLU A 277 1.48 -18.22 5.67
N ASP A 278 0.83 -18.93 6.59
CA ASP A 278 0.70 -20.39 6.46
C ASP A 278 -0.03 -20.76 5.16
N GLY A 279 0.45 -21.79 4.49
CA GLY A 279 -0.10 -22.26 3.21
C GLY A 279 0.37 -21.47 1.99
N ARG A 280 1.21 -20.45 2.15
CA ARG A 280 1.75 -19.69 1.03
C ARG A 280 2.63 -20.54 0.12
N SER A 281 2.48 -20.39 -1.19
CA SER A 281 3.40 -20.96 -2.18
C SER A 281 4.70 -20.15 -2.26
N VAL A 282 5.83 -20.83 -2.19
CA VAL A 282 7.18 -20.27 -2.36
C VAL A 282 7.85 -20.97 -3.53
N ARG A 283 8.56 -20.22 -4.39
CA ARG A 283 9.24 -20.77 -5.56
C ARG A 283 10.64 -20.20 -5.72
N ASN A 284 11.63 -21.08 -5.70
CA ASN A 284 13.04 -20.78 -5.97
C ASN A 284 13.57 -19.59 -5.16
N VAL A 285 13.28 -19.56 -3.87
CA VAL A 285 13.73 -18.50 -2.95
C VAL A 285 14.88 -19.04 -2.12
N ASP A 286 15.93 -18.23 -1.96
CA ASP A 286 17.01 -18.49 -1.02
C ASP A 286 16.55 -18.11 0.40
N ILE A 287 16.24 -19.12 1.22
CA ILE A 287 15.84 -18.94 2.62
C ILE A 287 16.97 -19.26 3.60
N SER A 288 18.17 -19.56 3.09
CA SER A 288 19.31 -20.02 3.90
C SER A 288 19.80 -19.00 4.93
N MET A 289 19.44 -17.73 4.76
CA MET A 289 19.68 -16.70 5.77
C MET A 289 19.06 -17.07 7.12
N PHE A 290 17.90 -17.71 7.12
CA PHE A 290 17.13 -18.06 8.31
C PHE A 290 16.93 -19.55 8.53
N ILE A 291 16.91 -20.36 7.47
CA ILE A 291 16.56 -21.77 7.55
C ILE A 291 17.62 -22.59 6.83
N ASN A 292 18.27 -23.48 7.61
CA ASN A 292 19.32 -24.36 7.12
C ASN A 292 19.12 -25.77 7.65
N ASP A 293 19.79 -26.76 7.04
CA ASP A 293 19.85 -28.11 7.52
C ASP A 293 18.51 -28.78 7.82
N LEU A 294 17.53 -28.55 6.91
CA LEU A 294 16.20 -29.12 7.06
C LEU A 294 16.27 -30.66 7.19
N PRO A 295 15.54 -31.27 8.16
CA PRO A 295 15.56 -32.75 8.35
C PRO A 295 15.14 -33.54 7.10
N ASN A 296 14.30 -32.95 6.24
CA ASN A 296 13.84 -33.52 4.98
C ASN A 296 14.80 -33.28 3.81
N LYS A 297 15.99 -32.70 4.07
CA LYS A 297 17.06 -32.41 3.10
C LYS A 297 16.63 -31.57 1.90
N LYS A 298 15.55 -30.79 2.02
CA LYS A 298 15.18 -29.81 0.99
C LYS A 298 16.26 -28.75 0.88
N ASP A 299 16.57 -28.36 -0.36
CA ASP A 299 17.50 -27.27 -0.64
C ASP A 299 16.92 -25.93 -0.14
N THR A 300 17.68 -25.22 0.68
CA THR A 300 17.30 -23.91 1.24
C THR A 300 17.85 -22.74 0.43
N LEU A 301 18.81 -22.98 -0.47
CA LEU A 301 19.33 -21.98 -1.40
C LEU A 301 18.37 -21.76 -2.59
N CYS A 302 17.63 -22.80 -2.96
CA CYS A 302 16.65 -22.76 -4.04
C CYS A 302 15.32 -23.40 -3.57
N PHE A 303 14.77 -22.86 -2.51
CA PHE A 303 13.63 -23.45 -1.81
C PHE A 303 12.33 -23.28 -2.58
N SER A 304 11.57 -24.36 -2.68
CA SER A 304 10.24 -24.38 -3.29
C SER A 304 9.26 -25.22 -2.49
N THR A 305 8.07 -24.73 -2.28
CA THR A 305 6.94 -25.45 -1.68
C THR A 305 5.62 -24.86 -2.14
N LYS A 306 4.57 -25.67 -2.18
CA LYS A 306 3.20 -25.18 -2.43
C LYS A 306 2.49 -24.76 -1.15
N ASP A 307 3.05 -25.18 0.00
CA ASP A 307 2.43 -25.04 1.32
C ASP A 307 3.54 -24.75 2.34
N ALA A 308 3.85 -23.48 2.55
CA ALA A 308 4.85 -23.02 3.48
C ALA A 308 4.28 -22.91 4.89
N SER A 309 5.04 -23.35 5.91
CA SER A 309 4.74 -22.99 7.31
C SER A 309 4.94 -21.49 7.55
N GLY A 310 4.42 -20.98 8.65
CA GLY A 310 4.55 -19.57 9.02
C GLY A 310 5.98 -19.07 9.03
N SER A 311 6.91 -19.81 9.68
CA SER A 311 8.33 -19.45 9.70
C SER A 311 8.99 -19.50 8.33
N THR A 312 8.66 -20.50 7.51
CA THR A 312 9.19 -20.65 6.15
C THR A 312 8.67 -19.53 5.23
N SER A 313 7.38 -19.20 5.31
CA SER A 313 6.79 -18.10 4.55
C SER A 313 7.39 -16.74 4.93
N GLN A 314 7.67 -16.53 6.21
CA GLN A 314 8.27 -15.29 6.71
C GLN A 314 9.74 -15.17 6.32
N ALA A 315 10.52 -16.27 6.38
CA ALA A 315 11.88 -16.31 5.86
C ALA A 315 11.94 -15.97 4.37
N ALA A 316 11.02 -16.56 3.58
CA ALA A 316 10.90 -16.26 2.16
C ALA A 316 10.50 -14.79 1.92
N ALA A 317 9.59 -14.24 2.72
CA ALA A 317 9.17 -12.84 2.59
C ALA A 317 10.32 -11.85 2.87
N VAL A 318 11.22 -12.15 3.82
CA VAL A 318 12.43 -11.34 4.03
C VAL A 318 13.34 -11.40 2.80
N ALA A 319 13.62 -12.59 2.27
CA ALA A 319 14.46 -12.75 1.09
C ALA A 319 13.88 -12.01 -0.13
N GLU A 320 12.59 -12.16 -0.39
CA GLU A 320 11.86 -11.46 -1.47
C GLU A 320 11.83 -9.95 -1.25
N GLY A 321 11.71 -9.49 0.00
CA GLY A 321 11.81 -8.08 0.36
C GLY A 321 13.18 -7.50 0.01
N ILE A 322 14.26 -8.22 0.31
CA ILE A 322 15.63 -7.83 -0.04
C ILE A 322 15.80 -7.80 -1.57
N GLU A 323 15.34 -8.83 -2.27
CA GLU A 323 15.38 -8.89 -3.74
C GLU A 323 14.62 -7.73 -4.40
N SER A 324 13.48 -7.32 -3.83
CA SER A 324 12.68 -6.18 -4.33
C SER A 324 13.30 -4.82 -4.02
N GLY A 325 14.34 -4.77 -3.18
CA GLY A 325 15.05 -3.55 -2.82
C GLY A 325 14.44 -2.81 -1.62
N SER A 326 13.66 -3.51 -0.78
CA SER A 326 13.15 -2.95 0.48
C SER A 326 14.29 -2.51 1.39
N ARG A 327 14.14 -1.34 2.01
CA ARG A 327 15.07 -0.76 2.98
C ARG A 327 14.52 -0.73 4.40
N VAL A 328 13.23 -1.04 4.54
CA VAL A 328 12.55 -0.98 5.83
C VAL A 328 11.59 -2.15 5.96
N PHE A 329 11.74 -2.92 7.03
CA PHE A 329 10.79 -3.97 7.39
C PHE A 329 9.90 -3.51 8.53
N LEU A 330 8.59 -3.69 8.36
CA LEU A 330 7.56 -3.42 9.35
C LEU A 330 7.02 -4.75 9.86
N ILE A 331 7.15 -5.01 11.16
CA ILE A 331 6.85 -6.32 11.75
C ILE A 331 5.91 -6.15 12.94
N ASP A 332 4.89 -6.97 13.01
CA ASP A 332 4.03 -7.12 14.19
C ASP A 332 4.26 -8.52 14.77
N GLU A 333 4.71 -8.59 16.03
CA GLU A 333 4.96 -9.87 16.72
C GLU A 333 3.71 -10.77 16.71
N ASP A 334 2.52 -10.17 16.89
CA ASP A 334 1.25 -10.90 16.94
C ASP A 334 0.88 -11.58 15.61
N THR A 335 1.42 -11.12 14.49
CA THR A 335 1.18 -11.69 13.14
C THR A 335 2.39 -12.46 12.60
N SER A 336 3.39 -12.70 13.41
CA SER A 336 4.63 -13.36 13.06
C SER A 336 4.71 -14.77 13.64
N ALA A 337 5.47 -15.64 13.02
CA ALA A 337 5.76 -16.96 13.57
C ALA A 337 6.74 -16.82 14.76
N THR A 338 6.32 -17.24 15.96
CA THR A 338 7.09 -17.04 17.19
C THR A 338 8.52 -17.63 17.09
N ASN A 339 8.67 -18.83 16.57
CA ASN A 339 9.96 -19.51 16.40
C ASN A 339 10.86 -18.85 15.33
N PHE A 340 10.27 -18.10 14.40
CA PHE A 340 11.02 -17.26 13.47
C PHE A 340 11.51 -15.97 14.11
N MET A 341 10.73 -15.40 15.02
CA MET A 341 11.03 -14.09 15.59
C MET A 341 12.08 -14.16 16.71
N VAL A 342 11.89 -15.06 17.64
CA VAL A 342 12.72 -15.17 18.85
C VAL A 342 12.79 -16.63 19.29
N ARG A 343 13.85 -16.97 19.98
CA ARG A 343 14.00 -18.26 20.63
C ARG A 343 14.02 -18.07 22.14
N ASP A 344 13.21 -18.84 22.86
CA ASP A 344 13.14 -18.83 24.31
C ASP A 344 14.46 -19.31 24.92
N ASP A 345 14.95 -18.61 25.94
CA ASP A 345 16.23 -18.92 26.59
C ASP A 345 16.28 -20.34 27.15
N LEU A 346 15.19 -20.83 27.73
CA LEU A 346 15.12 -22.18 28.26
C LEU A 346 15.19 -23.21 27.13
N MET A 347 14.50 -22.96 26.02
CA MET A 347 14.58 -23.80 24.83
C MET A 347 15.99 -23.85 24.23
N GLN A 348 16.72 -22.73 24.27
CA GLN A 348 18.10 -22.67 23.79
C GLN A 348 19.07 -23.58 24.60
N HIS A 349 18.83 -23.66 25.90
CA HIS A 349 19.64 -24.53 26.80
C HIS A 349 19.31 -26.04 26.63
N ILE A 350 18.06 -26.39 26.31
CA ILE A 350 17.59 -27.75 26.20
C ILE A 350 17.85 -28.34 24.79
N ILE A 351 17.58 -27.58 23.75
CA ILE A 351 17.73 -27.97 22.36
C ILE A 351 18.97 -27.30 21.78
N SER A 352 19.99 -28.05 21.49
CA SER A 352 21.22 -27.49 20.93
C SER A 352 20.97 -26.84 19.57
N ARG A 353 21.71 -25.76 19.30
CA ARG A 353 21.62 -24.99 18.04
C ARG A 353 21.83 -25.87 16.80
N SER A 354 22.64 -26.94 16.90
CA SER A 354 22.87 -27.87 15.80
C SER A 354 21.67 -28.71 15.37
N LYS A 355 20.61 -28.73 16.21
CA LYS A 355 19.33 -29.41 15.91
C LYS A 355 18.20 -28.46 15.52
N GLU A 356 18.47 -27.15 15.53
CA GLU A 356 17.49 -26.13 15.22
C GLU A 356 17.78 -25.57 13.83
N PRO A 357 16.92 -25.83 12.83
CA PRO A 357 17.13 -25.37 11.47
C PRO A 357 16.88 -23.87 11.31
N ILE A 358 16.19 -23.20 12.28
CA ILE A 358 15.80 -21.82 12.19
C ILE A 358 16.76 -20.93 12.98
N THR A 359 17.33 -19.95 12.30
CA THR A 359 18.01 -18.81 12.93
C THR A 359 16.97 -17.70 13.13
N PRO A 360 16.66 -17.28 14.38
CA PRO A 360 15.61 -16.31 14.63
C PRO A 360 15.93 -14.92 14.04
N PHE A 361 14.89 -14.16 13.71
CA PHE A 361 15.01 -12.81 13.16
C PHE A 361 15.81 -11.88 14.09
N ILE A 362 15.63 -12.01 15.40
CA ILE A 362 16.36 -11.20 16.40
C ILE A 362 17.87 -11.26 16.23
N GLU A 363 18.42 -12.43 15.87
CA GLU A 363 19.85 -12.63 15.65
C GLU A 363 20.34 -12.04 14.32
N ARG A 364 19.45 -11.79 13.36
CA ARG A 364 19.74 -11.24 12.03
C ARG A 364 19.45 -9.75 11.89
N ALA A 365 18.58 -9.20 12.71
CA ALA A 365 18.10 -7.83 12.56
C ALA A 365 19.24 -6.80 12.54
N ARG A 366 20.25 -6.96 13.44
CA ARG A 366 21.42 -6.07 13.47
C ARG A 366 22.29 -6.23 12.22
N ASP A 367 22.54 -7.44 11.78
CA ASP A 367 23.30 -7.73 10.56
C ASP A 367 22.58 -7.21 9.30
N LEU A 368 21.26 -7.32 9.23
CA LEU A 368 20.48 -6.76 8.11
C LEU A 368 20.64 -5.24 8.05
N TYR A 369 20.67 -4.57 9.17
CA TYR A 369 20.90 -3.13 9.20
C TYR A 369 22.36 -2.78 8.80
N GLU A 370 23.35 -3.39 9.44
CA GLU A 370 24.76 -3.05 9.25
C GLU A 370 25.32 -3.44 7.88
N LYS A 371 24.91 -4.62 7.37
CA LYS A 371 25.42 -5.18 6.12
C LYS A 371 24.60 -4.84 4.89
N ALA A 372 23.28 -4.64 5.07
CA ALA A 372 22.35 -4.39 3.97
C ALA A 372 21.66 -3.02 4.04
N GLY A 373 21.83 -2.26 5.11
CA GLY A 373 21.18 -0.96 5.31
C GLY A 373 19.65 -1.08 5.51
N ILE A 374 19.16 -2.25 5.90
CA ILE A 374 17.73 -2.50 6.08
C ILE A 374 17.33 -2.23 7.52
N SER A 375 16.50 -1.23 7.72
CA SER A 375 15.95 -0.87 9.03
C SER A 375 14.75 -1.74 9.38
N THR A 376 14.48 -1.91 10.67
CA THR A 376 13.33 -2.66 11.17
C THR A 376 12.53 -1.79 12.14
N VAL A 377 11.22 -1.68 11.93
CA VAL A 377 10.26 -1.13 12.89
C VAL A 377 9.35 -2.27 13.33
N MET A 378 9.38 -2.61 14.62
CA MET A 378 8.69 -3.78 15.12
C MET A 378 7.81 -3.45 16.32
N VAL A 379 6.58 -3.95 16.29
CA VAL A 379 5.72 -4.03 17.48
C VAL A 379 6.09 -5.29 18.24
N ALA A 380 6.49 -5.13 19.51
CA ALA A 380 6.77 -6.23 20.42
C ALA A 380 5.85 -6.13 21.66
N GLY A 381 5.20 -7.23 21.99
CA GLY A 381 4.26 -7.32 23.12
C GLY A 381 4.67 -8.29 24.21
N SER A 382 5.46 -9.32 23.87
CA SER A 382 5.72 -10.44 24.79
C SER A 382 7.20 -10.70 25.07
N SER A 383 8.13 -10.35 24.18
CA SER A 383 9.55 -10.65 24.36
C SER A 383 10.40 -9.44 24.69
N GLY A 384 11.05 -9.49 25.88
CA GLY A 384 12.05 -8.48 26.30
C GLY A 384 13.41 -8.61 25.60
N ALA A 385 13.66 -9.70 24.88
CA ALA A 385 14.94 -9.93 24.20
C ALA A 385 15.26 -8.83 23.18
N TYR A 386 14.25 -8.25 22.53
CA TYR A 386 14.42 -7.18 21.55
C TYR A 386 14.98 -5.88 22.13
N PHE A 387 14.84 -5.61 23.44
CA PHE A 387 15.38 -4.41 24.08
C PHE A 387 16.91 -4.30 23.92
N TYR A 388 17.59 -5.43 23.86
CA TYR A 388 19.06 -5.45 23.74
C TYR A 388 19.56 -5.02 22.35
N ILE A 389 18.79 -5.31 21.30
CA ILE A 389 19.19 -5.00 19.91
C ILE A 389 18.62 -3.69 19.40
N ALA A 390 17.60 -3.11 20.05
CA ALA A 390 16.93 -1.90 19.58
C ALA A 390 17.81 -0.65 19.69
N ASP A 391 17.74 0.23 18.70
CA ASP A 391 18.35 1.56 18.73
C ASP A 391 17.39 2.59 19.34
N THR A 392 16.09 2.43 19.08
CA THR A 392 15.02 3.30 19.60
C THR A 392 13.90 2.44 20.18
N ILE A 393 13.36 2.84 21.32
CA ILE A 393 12.26 2.13 22.00
C ILE A 393 11.16 3.14 22.31
N ILE A 394 10.02 2.95 21.66
CA ILE A 394 8.83 3.80 21.79
C ILE A 394 7.77 3.03 22.57
N GLN A 395 7.41 3.53 23.74
CA GLN A 395 6.27 3.00 24.48
C GLN A 395 4.99 3.72 24.07
N MET A 396 3.98 2.96 23.71
CA MET A 396 2.62 3.48 23.51
C MET A 396 1.85 3.39 24.84
N ASP A 397 1.39 4.52 25.34
CA ASP A 397 0.48 4.58 26.47
C ASP A 397 -0.74 5.43 26.12
N SER A 398 -1.92 4.78 26.10
CA SER A 398 -3.18 5.46 25.80
C SER A 398 -3.14 6.26 24.51
N TYR A 399 -2.53 5.68 23.45
CA TYR A 399 -2.28 6.26 22.13
C TYR A 399 -1.23 7.38 22.07
N ILE A 400 -0.54 7.66 23.16
CA ILE A 400 0.54 8.64 23.23
C ILE A 400 1.89 7.91 23.18
N PRO A 401 2.79 8.22 22.25
CA PRO A 401 4.13 7.66 22.20
C PRO A 401 5.05 8.34 23.23
N CYS A 402 5.83 7.54 23.93
CA CYS A 402 6.88 7.98 24.84
C CYS A 402 8.20 7.33 24.44
N ASP A 403 9.27 8.10 24.33
CA ASP A 403 10.61 7.56 24.13
C ASP A 403 11.17 7.06 25.48
N ILE A 404 11.28 5.75 25.58
CA ILE A 404 11.85 5.08 26.77
C ILE A 404 13.22 4.45 26.49
N THR A 405 13.87 4.83 25.40
CA THR A 405 15.13 4.23 24.97
C THR A 405 16.18 4.26 26.07
N LYS A 406 16.45 5.45 26.64
CA LYS A 406 17.50 5.61 27.63
C LYS A 406 17.23 4.80 28.89
N SER A 407 16.06 4.94 29.50
CA SER A 407 15.69 4.24 30.73
C SER A 407 15.70 2.71 30.57
N THR A 408 15.21 2.22 29.41
CA THR A 408 15.25 0.78 29.13
C THR A 408 16.67 0.26 28.96
N LYS A 409 17.53 0.99 28.24
CA LYS A 409 18.95 0.61 28.10
C LYS A 409 19.70 0.57 29.43
N GLU A 410 19.46 1.55 30.28
CA GLU A 410 20.02 1.59 31.65
C GLU A 410 19.52 0.40 32.49
N PHE A 411 18.25 0.07 32.42
CA PHE A 411 17.67 -1.09 33.11
C PHE A 411 18.27 -2.41 32.59
N CYS A 412 18.36 -2.60 31.28
CA CYS A 412 18.95 -3.80 30.68
C CYS A 412 20.42 -4.00 31.04
N ALA A 413 21.20 -2.90 31.17
CA ALA A 413 22.60 -2.98 31.56
C ALA A 413 22.79 -3.53 33.00
N GLY A 414 21.80 -3.31 33.86
CA GLY A 414 21.80 -3.83 35.26
C GLY A 414 21.25 -5.26 35.39
N TYR A 415 20.51 -5.75 34.39
CA TYR A 415 19.78 -7.03 34.47
C TYR A 415 20.60 -8.26 34.04
N GLY A 416 21.86 -8.07 33.64
CA GLY A 416 22.74 -9.12 33.14
C GLY A 416 22.67 -9.29 31.63
N THR A 417 23.61 -9.98 31.05
CA THR A 417 23.77 -10.12 29.60
C THR A 417 22.70 -11.05 29.01
N GLY A 418 21.60 -10.50 28.58
CA GLY A 418 20.78 -11.08 27.51
C GLY A 418 21.52 -10.94 26.17
N ALA A 419 22.73 -11.49 26.10
CA ALA A 419 23.52 -11.43 24.88
C ALA A 419 22.80 -12.27 23.82
N VAL A 420 22.29 -11.60 22.80
CA VAL A 420 21.80 -12.27 21.59
C VAL A 420 23.01 -12.98 20.99
N GLU A 421 22.94 -14.32 20.86
CA GLU A 421 24.00 -15.10 20.25
C GLU A 421 24.29 -14.61 18.84
N ALA A 422 25.56 -14.54 18.47
CA ALA A 422 25.96 -14.20 17.12
C ALA A 422 25.51 -15.32 16.17
N ALA A 423 24.70 -14.95 15.19
CA ALA A 423 24.26 -15.86 14.17
C ALA A 423 25.44 -16.28 13.24
N PRO A 424 25.41 -17.48 12.64
CA PRO A 424 26.37 -17.87 11.60
C PRO A 424 26.37 -16.87 10.44
N GLY A 425 27.50 -16.74 9.76
CA GLY A 425 27.60 -15.87 8.57
C GLY A 425 26.54 -16.24 7.51
N PHE A 426 26.04 -15.24 6.79
CA PHE A 426 25.06 -15.42 5.70
C PHE A 426 25.45 -14.62 4.47
N LYS A 427 24.87 -14.99 3.31
CA LYS A 427 24.94 -14.20 2.08
C LYS A 427 23.60 -13.51 1.84
N LEU A 428 23.67 -12.28 1.36
CA LEU A 428 22.46 -11.59 0.92
C LEU A 428 21.93 -12.23 -0.36
N PRO A 429 20.59 -12.37 -0.52
CA PRO A 429 20.00 -12.83 -1.77
C PRO A 429 20.47 -11.96 -2.94
N GLN A 430 20.82 -12.60 -4.05
CA GLN A 430 21.20 -11.86 -5.26
C GLN A 430 19.97 -11.20 -5.87
N LYS A 431 20.08 -9.91 -6.24
CA LYS A 431 19.02 -9.20 -6.93
C LYS A 431 18.77 -9.84 -8.30
N GLY A 432 17.51 -10.08 -8.61
CA GLY A 432 17.07 -10.46 -9.95
C GLY A 432 17.07 -11.96 -10.23
N ARG A 433 16.07 -12.66 -9.72
CA ARG A 433 15.76 -14.01 -10.20
C ARG A 433 15.36 -13.97 -11.68
N LYS A 434 15.99 -14.81 -12.53
CA LYS A 434 15.54 -14.98 -13.92
C LYS A 434 14.27 -15.80 -13.94
N LEU A 435 13.17 -15.19 -14.37
CA LEU A 435 11.95 -15.89 -14.71
C LEU A 435 12.12 -16.51 -16.08
N THR A 436 12.26 -17.85 -16.14
CA THR A 436 12.20 -18.59 -17.41
C THR A 436 10.73 -18.91 -17.66
N VAL A 437 10.12 -18.23 -18.62
CA VAL A 437 8.82 -18.66 -19.17
C VAL A 437 9.13 -19.84 -20.07
N SER A 438 8.93 -21.07 -19.57
CA SER A 438 8.92 -22.24 -20.43
C SER A 438 7.68 -22.13 -21.33
N GLY A 439 7.90 -21.76 -22.58
CA GLY A 439 6.88 -21.81 -23.62
C GLY A 439 6.55 -23.28 -23.94
N GLN A 440 5.66 -23.87 -23.20
CA GLN A 440 4.88 -25.00 -23.64
C GLN A 440 3.44 -24.51 -23.83
N ASN A 441 3.11 -24.26 -25.08
CA ASN A 441 1.75 -24.26 -25.58
C ASN A 441 1.18 -25.68 -25.42
N GLU A 442 0.69 -26.00 -24.24
CA GLU A 442 -0.34 -27.02 -24.10
C GLU A 442 -1.67 -26.29 -24.36
N GLY A 443 -2.11 -26.35 -25.60
CA GLY A 443 -3.47 -26.01 -25.96
C GLY A 443 -4.45 -26.83 -25.11
N PRO A 444 -5.66 -26.31 -24.83
CA PRO A 444 -6.64 -27.03 -24.03
C PRO A 444 -6.96 -28.36 -24.69
N GLN A 445 -6.59 -29.47 -24.05
CA GLN A 445 -7.10 -30.80 -24.40
C GLN A 445 -8.61 -30.77 -24.16
N ASN A 446 -9.36 -30.80 -25.23
CA ASN A 446 -10.80 -31.05 -25.20
C ASN A 446 -11.05 -32.42 -24.53
N PRO A 447 -11.79 -32.48 -23.40
CA PRO A 447 -12.29 -33.77 -22.95
C PRO A 447 -13.41 -34.17 -23.91
N GLY A 448 -13.13 -35.15 -24.75
CA GLY A 448 -14.13 -35.77 -25.60
C GLY A 448 -15.27 -36.34 -24.76
N TRP A 449 -16.47 -35.86 -24.99
CA TRP A 449 -17.70 -36.51 -24.57
C TRP A 449 -17.94 -37.65 -25.56
N GLY A 450 -17.62 -38.85 -25.14
CA GLY A 450 -17.99 -40.06 -25.83
C GLY A 450 -19.16 -40.73 -25.15
N GLY A 451 -20.17 -41.09 -25.89
CA GLY A 451 -21.23 -42.01 -25.55
C GLY A 451 -22.55 -41.39 -25.12
#